data_0069c3f45e153c5a23673903449dee7a
#
_entry.id   0069c3f45e153c5a23673903449dee7a
#
_cell.length_a   1.000
_cell.length_b   1.000
_cell.length_c   1.000
_cell.angle_alpha   90.00
_cell.angle_beta   90.00
_cell.angle_gamma   90.00
#
_symmetry.space_group_name_H-M   'P 1'
#
loop_
_entity.id
_entity.type
_entity.pdbx_description
1 polymer ?
#
loop_
_entity_poly.entity_id
_entity_poly.type
_entity_poly.pdbx_seq_one_letter_code
_entity_poly.pdbx_strand_id
1 'polypeptide(L)'
;MKPNLQLALSLLFLTSCNPSQVNSREENAKNLTSNSMEQGNQGDTPTDLIKLTQRQVIDKEGTGLVASTYLIPPDWSVQDRLYWEYGDATLPIRFKATMQNSDATMGIQIFPDVRAVWSRGPSGVTGYRPPVDILSGMKDLIMAERKGKNITYVNQKVLFNESQNSNQARQNTQGGVINVQYEENGQTIDEEFYAKLDIVEMSTPSMMGNMTSVIWAASGMYACKAVTGKLDECRKIAQTVASSGRITKPFYNRLAQVIQLLSDQVYAQIYQAGQLSKIISQTNDQMIANIDASYSQSQATADRSNNQFSDYIRGVDRYSDGGSEIQLPSGYANAWINDKGEYILTNTMGWNPGTDFNGNWKQLERN
;
A
#
# COMPACT_ATOMS: atom_id res chain seq x y z
N MET A 1 25.72 -15.01 -19.97
CA MET A 1 25.34 -15.28 -18.58
C MET A 1 23.87 -14.87 -18.46
N LYS A 2 22.96 -15.82 -18.28
CA LYS A 2 21.54 -15.51 -18.06
C LYS A 2 21.41 -14.88 -16.65
N PRO A 3 20.87 -13.68 -16.49
CA PRO A 3 20.57 -13.17 -15.15
C PRO A 3 19.55 -14.12 -14.52
N ASN A 4 19.85 -14.60 -13.32
CA ASN A 4 18.97 -15.51 -12.60
C ASN A 4 17.62 -14.82 -12.38
N LEU A 5 16.57 -15.36 -12.93
CA LEU A 5 15.17 -14.92 -12.79
C LEU A 5 14.76 -14.80 -11.32
N GLN A 6 15.29 -15.65 -10.44
CA GLN A 6 15.14 -15.54 -9.01
C GLN A 6 15.57 -14.18 -8.45
N LEU A 7 16.57 -13.51 -9.08
CA LEU A 7 17.00 -12.18 -8.65
C LEU A 7 16.00 -11.08 -9.05
N ALA A 8 15.37 -11.20 -10.22
CA ALA A 8 14.40 -10.19 -10.69
C ALA A 8 13.05 -10.28 -9.92
N LEU A 9 12.58 -11.51 -9.65
CA LEU A 9 11.38 -11.71 -8.82
C LEU A 9 11.67 -11.49 -7.33
N SER A 10 12.86 -11.86 -6.81
CA SER A 10 13.24 -11.60 -5.43
C SER A 10 13.53 -10.11 -5.17
N LEU A 11 13.86 -9.34 -6.19
CA LEU A 11 14.00 -7.87 -6.10
C LEU A 11 12.65 -7.14 -5.97
N LEU A 12 11.54 -7.75 -6.39
CA LEU A 12 10.20 -7.29 -6.04
C LEU A 12 9.89 -7.46 -4.53
N PHE A 13 10.68 -8.30 -3.81
CA PHE A 13 10.43 -8.75 -2.44
C PHE A 13 11.67 -8.74 -1.55
N LEU A 14 12.56 -7.74 -1.69
CA LEU A 14 13.73 -7.60 -0.84
C LEU A 14 13.37 -7.19 0.61
N THR A 15 12.57 -8.03 1.28
CA THR A 15 12.49 -8.07 2.74
C THR A 15 12.28 -9.50 3.22
N SER A 16 13.19 -10.41 2.86
CA SER A 16 13.24 -11.71 3.52
C SER A 16 14.17 -11.61 4.73
N CYS A 17 13.62 -11.28 5.89
CA CYS A 17 14.27 -11.58 7.16
C CYS A 17 13.96 -13.00 7.57
N ASN A 18 14.98 -13.73 7.97
CA ASN A 18 14.88 -15.03 8.66
C ASN A 18 13.92 -14.92 9.85
N PRO A 19 13.05 -15.90 10.07
CA PRO A 19 12.24 -15.95 11.29
C PRO A 19 13.13 -16.38 12.46
N SER A 20 13.56 -15.45 13.29
CA SER A 20 13.98 -15.78 14.65
C SER A 20 12.75 -16.19 15.44
N GLN A 21 12.83 -17.35 16.04
CA GLN A 21 11.81 -17.97 16.91
C GLN A 21 11.34 -16.99 17.98
N VAL A 22 10.04 -16.72 18.00
CA VAL A 22 9.36 -16.08 19.13
C VAL A 22 8.73 -17.18 19.94
N ASN A 23 9.24 -17.35 21.17
CA ASN A 23 8.73 -18.23 22.19
C ASN A 23 7.26 -17.89 22.50
N SER A 24 6.43 -18.91 22.40
CA SER A 24 5.07 -18.95 22.91
C SER A 24 5.07 -18.77 24.42
N ARG A 25 4.44 -17.72 24.92
CA ARG A 25 3.98 -17.64 26.31
C ARG A 25 2.48 -17.86 26.33
N GLU A 26 2.10 -19.02 26.82
CA GLU A 26 0.75 -19.31 27.27
C GLU A 26 0.47 -18.49 28.52
N GLU A 27 -0.59 -17.69 28.51
CA GLU A 27 -1.23 -17.21 29.74
C GLU A 27 -2.76 -17.30 29.62
N ASN A 28 -3.27 -18.24 30.37
CA ASN A 28 -4.57 -18.40 31.05
C ASN A 28 -5.74 -17.51 30.63
N ALA A 29 -6.68 -18.12 29.95
CA ALA A 29 -8.08 -17.70 29.90
C ALA A 29 -8.77 -17.92 31.25
N LYS A 30 -9.21 -16.86 31.90
CA LYS A 30 -10.20 -16.92 32.98
C LYS A 30 -11.57 -16.56 32.44
N ASN A 31 -12.49 -17.49 32.63
CA ASN A 31 -13.94 -17.39 32.48
C ASN A 31 -14.51 -16.05 32.96
N LEU A 32 -15.27 -15.40 32.09
CA LEU A 32 -16.27 -14.43 32.51
C LEU A 32 -17.63 -14.80 31.91
N THR A 33 -18.52 -15.03 32.81
CA THR A 33 -19.92 -15.40 32.78
C THR A 33 -20.77 -14.61 31.80
N SER A 34 -21.61 -15.34 31.09
CA SER A 34 -22.82 -14.90 30.38
C SER A 34 -23.70 -13.96 31.20
N ASN A 35 -23.94 -12.77 30.70
CA ASN A 35 -25.07 -11.95 31.14
C ASN A 35 -26.05 -11.71 29.99
N SER A 36 -27.28 -11.95 30.31
CA SER A 36 -28.54 -11.85 29.60
C SER A 36 -28.62 -10.76 28.55
N MET A 37 -29.09 -11.15 27.35
CA MET A 37 -29.65 -10.27 26.32
C MET A 37 -30.80 -9.44 26.89
N GLU A 38 -30.59 -8.15 27.08
CA GLU A 38 -31.67 -7.19 27.10
C GLU A 38 -32.09 -6.91 25.66
N GLN A 39 -33.37 -7.10 25.35
CA GLN A 39 -34.00 -6.69 24.08
C GLN A 39 -33.84 -5.16 23.96
N GLY A 40 -32.87 -4.76 23.12
CA GLY A 40 -32.67 -3.37 22.72
C GLY A 40 -33.83 -2.88 21.88
N ASN A 41 -34.38 -1.77 22.22
CA ASN A 41 -35.30 -0.95 21.45
C ASN A 41 -34.83 -0.82 19.98
N GLN A 42 -35.79 -0.82 19.06
CA GLN A 42 -35.59 -0.31 17.69
C GLN A 42 -35.11 1.16 17.80
N GLY A 43 -33.81 1.35 17.83
CA GLY A 43 -33.19 2.66 17.92
C GLY A 43 -32.87 3.20 16.53
N ASP A 44 -32.97 4.49 16.37
CA ASP A 44 -32.57 5.20 15.15
C ASP A 44 -31.16 4.81 14.71
N THR A 45 -30.90 4.82 13.40
CA THR A 45 -29.57 4.56 12.82
C THR A 45 -28.53 5.46 13.48
N PRO A 46 -27.38 4.91 13.97
CA PRO A 46 -26.38 5.69 14.65
C PRO A 46 -25.90 6.90 13.86
N THR A 47 -25.72 8.04 14.52
CA THR A 47 -25.20 9.27 13.87
C THR A 47 -23.68 9.27 13.71
N ASP A 48 -22.97 8.39 14.41
CA ASP A 48 -21.51 8.24 14.39
C ASP A 48 -21.04 7.07 13.49
N LEU A 49 -21.85 6.69 12.51
CA LEU A 49 -21.61 5.56 11.67
C LEU A 49 -20.65 5.88 10.52
N ILE A 50 -19.59 5.07 10.34
CA ILE A 50 -18.79 5.02 9.12
C ILE A 50 -19.10 3.73 8.35
N LYS A 51 -19.51 3.87 7.08
CA LYS A 51 -19.62 2.77 6.14
C LYS A 51 -18.44 2.79 5.18
N LEU A 52 -17.84 1.61 4.94
CA LEU A 52 -16.78 1.40 3.96
C LEU A 52 -17.21 0.32 2.97
N THR A 53 -16.91 0.52 1.70
CA THR A 53 -17.20 -0.43 0.63
C THR A 53 -15.94 -0.80 -0.12
N GLN A 54 -15.89 -2.01 -0.66
CA GLN A 54 -14.79 -2.46 -1.48
C GLN A 54 -14.90 -1.86 -2.89
N ARG A 55 -13.88 -1.08 -3.28
CA ARG A 55 -13.72 -0.59 -4.65
C ARG A 55 -12.76 -1.47 -5.43
N GLN A 56 -13.07 -1.71 -6.70
CA GLN A 56 -12.23 -2.44 -7.65
C GLN A 56 -11.51 -1.48 -8.58
N VAL A 57 -10.22 -1.70 -8.78
CA VAL A 57 -9.39 -1.04 -9.80
C VAL A 57 -9.29 -1.98 -11.00
N ILE A 58 -9.79 -1.56 -12.14
CA ILE A 58 -9.76 -2.35 -13.38
C ILE A 58 -8.60 -1.87 -14.26
N ASP A 59 -7.76 -2.79 -14.72
CA ASP A 59 -6.73 -2.52 -15.72
C ASP A 59 -7.34 -2.35 -17.11
N LYS A 60 -7.86 -1.16 -17.40
CA LYS A 60 -8.55 -0.84 -18.66
C LYS A 60 -7.60 -0.73 -19.85
N GLU A 61 -6.34 -0.39 -19.61
CA GLU A 61 -5.33 -0.12 -20.66
C GLU A 61 -4.57 -1.39 -21.07
N GLY A 62 -4.63 -2.46 -20.27
CA GLY A 62 -3.85 -3.68 -20.52
C GLY A 62 -4.69 -4.95 -20.56
N THR A 63 -4.97 -5.53 -19.39
CA THR A 63 -5.50 -6.91 -19.29
C THR A 63 -7.02 -6.99 -19.20
N GLY A 64 -7.71 -5.91 -18.86
CA GLY A 64 -9.15 -5.90 -18.56
C GLY A 64 -9.52 -6.54 -17.21
N LEU A 65 -8.53 -7.05 -16.45
CA LEU A 65 -8.75 -7.70 -15.16
C LEU A 65 -8.96 -6.70 -14.04
N VAL A 66 -9.61 -7.12 -12.97
CA VAL A 66 -9.55 -6.41 -11.69
C VAL A 66 -8.14 -6.54 -11.15
N ALA A 67 -7.39 -5.42 -11.15
CA ALA A 67 -6.00 -5.38 -10.75
C ALA A 67 -5.84 -5.39 -9.23
N SER A 68 -6.63 -4.57 -8.55
CA SER A 68 -6.62 -4.49 -7.09
C SER A 68 -7.98 -4.09 -6.54
N THR A 69 -8.11 -4.24 -5.21
CA THR A 69 -9.27 -3.75 -4.46
C THR A 69 -8.78 -2.97 -3.25
N TYR A 70 -9.58 -2.02 -2.76
CA TYR A 70 -9.36 -1.30 -1.51
C TYR A 70 -10.67 -0.81 -0.91
N LEU A 71 -10.67 -0.47 0.38
CA LEU A 71 -11.85 0.05 1.09
C LEU A 71 -11.90 1.58 1.01
N ILE A 72 -13.13 2.12 0.82
CA ILE A 72 -13.38 3.56 0.79
C ILE A 72 -14.83 3.84 1.20
N PRO A 73 -15.15 5.01 1.79
CA PRO A 73 -16.54 5.40 2.00
C PRO A 73 -17.30 5.48 0.66
N PRO A 74 -18.55 5.00 0.59
CA PRO A 74 -19.29 4.88 -0.67
C PRO A 74 -19.69 6.22 -1.32
N ASP A 75 -19.73 7.29 -0.54
CA ASP A 75 -20.06 8.65 -0.96
C ASP A 75 -18.85 9.45 -1.49
N TRP A 76 -17.63 8.90 -1.41
CA TRP A 76 -16.45 9.56 -1.93
C TRP A 76 -16.36 9.44 -3.45
N SER A 77 -16.07 10.56 -4.12
CA SER A 77 -15.69 10.56 -5.52
C SER A 77 -14.28 10.03 -5.69
N VAL A 78 -14.05 9.19 -6.72
CA VAL A 78 -12.76 8.57 -6.96
C VAL A 78 -12.38 8.68 -8.43
N GLN A 79 -11.20 9.22 -8.67
CA GLN A 79 -10.51 9.20 -9.96
C GLN A 79 -9.24 8.37 -9.81
N ASP A 80 -9.26 7.17 -10.32
CA ASP A 80 -8.13 6.23 -10.28
C ASP A 80 -7.67 5.87 -11.69
N ARG A 81 -6.37 5.62 -11.84
CA ARG A 81 -5.76 5.16 -13.06
C ARG A 81 -4.63 4.19 -12.76
N LEU A 82 -4.73 3.01 -13.35
CA LEU A 82 -3.62 2.07 -13.49
C LEU A 82 -3.16 2.13 -14.94
N TYR A 83 -1.85 2.26 -15.16
CA TYR A 83 -1.26 2.35 -16.50
C TYR A 83 0.07 1.59 -16.59
N TRP A 84 0.44 1.20 -17.80
CA TRP A 84 1.62 0.39 -18.06
C TRP A 84 2.78 1.26 -18.54
N GLU A 85 3.95 1.00 -18.01
CA GLU A 85 5.22 1.66 -18.33
C GLU A 85 6.26 0.62 -18.75
N TYR A 86 6.07 0.08 -19.94
CA TYR A 86 6.86 -1.05 -20.46
C TYR A 86 8.36 -0.77 -20.59
N GLY A 87 8.80 0.48 -20.53
CA GLY A 87 10.20 0.88 -20.46
C GLY A 87 10.87 0.54 -19.13
N ASP A 88 10.10 0.26 -18.08
CA ASP A 88 10.58 -0.12 -16.76
C ASP A 88 10.22 -1.59 -16.46
N ALA A 89 11.14 -2.50 -16.82
CA ALA A 89 10.96 -3.92 -16.55
C ALA A 89 10.88 -4.27 -15.05
N THR A 90 11.34 -3.38 -14.18
CA THR A 90 11.35 -3.63 -12.72
C THR A 90 10.02 -3.26 -12.05
N LEU A 91 9.32 -2.28 -12.62
CA LEU A 91 8.02 -1.82 -12.14
C LEU A 91 7.16 -1.36 -13.33
N PRO A 92 6.64 -2.30 -14.16
CA PRO A 92 5.98 -1.97 -15.42
C PRO A 92 4.56 -1.42 -15.25
N ILE A 93 4.03 -1.37 -14.03
CA ILE A 93 2.73 -0.78 -13.72
C ILE A 93 2.88 0.41 -12.80
N ARG A 94 1.99 1.38 -12.97
CA ARG A 94 1.86 2.55 -12.12
C ARG A 94 0.41 2.72 -11.73
N PHE A 95 0.17 3.00 -10.46
CA PHE A 95 -1.16 3.32 -9.96
C PHE A 95 -1.18 4.70 -9.33
N LYS A 96 -2.18 5.50 -9.65
CA LYS A 96 -2.46 6.77 -8.99
C LYS A 96 -3.95 6.91 -8.77
N ALA A 97 -4.32 7.60 -7.68
CA ALA A 97 -5.71 7.90 -7.41
C ALA A 97 -5.86 9.24 -6.70
N THR A 98 -6.98 9.90 -6.94
CA THR A 98 -7.44 11.06 -6.17
C THR A 98 -8.85 10.76 -5.71
N MET A 99 -9.09 10.93 -4.43
CA MET A 99 -10.35 10.63 -3.77
C MET A 99 -10.78 11.85 -2.97
N GLN A 100 -12.08 12.11 -2.92
CA GLN A 100 -12.60 13.29 -2.25
C GLN A 100 -14.00 12.99 -1.71
N ASN A 101 -14.28 13.46 -0.49
CA ASN A 101 -15.62 13.37 0.08
C ASN A 101 -16.60 14.32 -0.63
N SER A 102 -17.89 14.16 -0.40
CA SER A 102 -18.96 14.85 -1.13
C SER A 102 -18.95 16.38 -0.97
N ASP A 103 -18.50 16.89 0.18
CA ASP A 103 -18.42 18.34 0.47
C ASP A 103 -17.04 18.96 0.14
N ALA A 104 -16.11 18.16 -0.43
CA ALA A 104 -14.77 18.57 -0.81
C ALA A 104 -13.88 19.08 0.35
N THR A 105 -14.25 18.79 1.60
CA THR A 105 -13.50 19.19 2.79
C THR A 105 -12.35 18.24 3.13
N MET A 106 -12.37 17.01 2.59
CA MET A 106 -11.33 15.99 2.77
C MET A 106 -10.96 15.35 1.44
N GLY A 107 -9.69 15.00 1.26
CA GLY A 107 -9.21 14.31 0.06
C GLY A 107 -8.00 13.44 0.34
N ILE A 108 -7.87 12.38 -0.45
CA ILE A 108 -6.74 11.45 -0.42
C ILE A 108 -6.13 11.40 -1.81
N GLN A 109 -4.81 11.43 -1.88
CA GLN A 109 -4.07 11.22 -3.11
C GLN A 109 -3.12 10.06 -2.93
N ILE A 110 -3.14 9.10 -3.85
CA ILE A 110 -2.16 8.01 -3.95
C ILE A 110 -1.23 8.33 -5.11
N PHE A 111 0.06 8.28 -4.86
CA PHE A 111 1.10 8.54 -5.85
C PHE A 111 1.66 7.22 -6.39
N PRO A 112 2.11 7.21 -7.65
CA PRO A 112 2.77 6.05 -8.22
C PRO A 112 4.06 5.71 -7.48
N ASP A 113 4.30 4.43 -7.22
CA ASP A 113 5.59 3.96 -6.73
C ASP A 113 6.70 4.27 -7.74
N VAL A 114 7.88 4.56 -7.23
CA VAL A 114 9.09 4.84 -8.02
C VAL A 114 10.14 3.81 -7.67
N ARG A 115 10.78 3.23 -8.69
CA ARG A 115 11.92 2.36 -8.52
C ARG A 115 13.04 2.77 -9.49
N ALA A 116 14.27 2.75 -9.04
CA ALA A 116 15.40 3.04 -9.90
C ALA A 116 16.66 2.29 -9.46
N VAL A 117 17.61 2.24 -10.37
CA VAL A 117 18.96 1.71 -10.14
C VAL A 117 19.95 2.84 -10.36
N TRP A 118 20.91 2.92 -9.46
CA TRP A 118 22.08 3.79 -9.57
C TRP A 118 23.34 2.96 -9.44
N SER A 119 24.32 3.20 -10.28
CA SER A 119 25.60 2.49 -10.21
C SER A 119 26.77 3.46 -10.33
N ARG A 120 27.83 3.18 -9.60
CA ARG A 120 29.11 3.90 -9.64
C ARG A 120 30.24 2.88 -9.77
N GLY A 121 31.10 3.08 -10.75
CA GLY A 121 32.28 2.23 -11.00
C GLY A 121 33.38 3.00 -11.70
N PRO A 122 34.47 2.31 -12.10
CA PRO A 122 35.61 2.92 -12.81
C PRO A 122 35.22 3.63 -14.10
N SER A 123 34.15 3.19 -14.76
CA SER A 123 33.63 3.79 -16.00
C SER A 123 32.67 4.98 -15.76
N GLY A 124 32.48 5.39 -14.52
CA GLY A 124 31.63 6.54 -14.17
C GLY A 124 30.36 6.15 -13.39
N VAL A 125 29.36 7.03 -13.49
CA VAL A 125 28.07 6.93 -12.77
C VAL A 125 26.96 6.77 -13.80
N THR A 126 26.02 5.85 -13.53
CA THR A 126 24.83 5.61 -14.35
C THR A 126 23.58 5.51 -13.50
N GLY A 127 22.41 5.81 -14.09
CA GLY A 127 21.10 5.68 -13.46
C GLY A 127 20.73 6.86 -12.55
N TYR A 128 19.66 6.67 -11.77
CA TYR A 128 19.08 7.69 -10.90
C TYR A 128 19.53 7.49 -9.46
N ARG A 129 20.21 8.51 -8.91
CA ARG A 129 20.68 8.48 -7.53
C ARG A 129 19.51 8.42 -6.55
N PRO A 130 19.59 7.58 -5.49
CA PRO A 130 18.59 7.58 -4.44
C PRO A 130 18.55 8.93 -3.71
N PRO A 131 17.39 9.30 -3.12
CA PRO A 131 17.33 10.40 -2.15
C PRO A 131 18.33 10.18 -1.01
N VAL A 132 18.80 11.26 -0.40
CA VAL A 132 19.72 11.18 0.76
C VAL A 132 19.04 10.47 1.93
N ASP A 133 17.78 10.78 2.16
CA ASP A 133 16.90 10.17 3.16
C ASP A 133 15.44 10.30 2.72
N ILE A 134 14.54 9.66 3.47
CA ILE A 134 13.11 9.66 3.17
C ILE A 134 12.51 11.06 3.16
N LEU A 135 12.89 11.93 4.13
CA LEU A 135 12.31 13.27 4.25
C LEU A 135 12.73 14.18 3.09
N SER A 136 13.98 14.04 2.62
CA SER A 136 14.45 14.75 1.42
C SER A 136 13.66 14.36 0.17
N GLY A 137 13.48 13.04 -0.05
CA GLY A 137 12.68 12.54 -1.18
C GLY A 137 11.21 12.98 -1.12
N MET A 138 10.62 13.01 0.07
CA MET A 138 9.26 13.47 0.27
C MET A 138 9.12 14.99 0.00
N LYS A 139 10.09 15.80 0.38
CA LYS A 139 10.09 17.24 0.06
C LYS A 139 10.10 17.48 -1.44
N ASP A 140 10.93 16.73 -2.18
CA ASP A 140 10.96 16.83 -3.64
C ASP A 140 9.61 16.46 -4.25
N LEU A 141 8.95 15.40 -3.77
CA LEU A 141 7.59 15.03 -4.17
C LEU A 141 6.59 16.15 -3.87
N ILE A 142 6.59 16.71 -2.66
CA ILE A 142 5.67 17.77 -2.24
C ILE A 142 5.84 19.00 -3.12
N MET A 143 7.07 19.42 -3.38
CA MET A 143 7.36 20.57 -4.24
C MET A 143 6.89 20.35 -5.68
N ALA A 144 7.01 19.13 -6.21
CA ALA A 144 6.54 18.80 -7.54
C ALA A 144 5.00 18.79 -7.62
N GLU A 145 4.33 18.15 -6.66
CA GLU A 145 2.87 17.95 -6.64
C GLU A 145 2.10 19.20 -6.22
N ARG A 146 2.69 20.07 -5.42
CA ARG A 146 2.08 21.32 -4.90
C ARG A 146 2.73 22.57 -5.52
N LYS A 147 3.23 22.43 -6.75
CA LYS A 147 3.87 23.52 -7.49
C LYS A 147 2.95 24.76 -7.55
N GLY A 148 3.51 25.92 -7.19
CA GLY A 148 2.81 27.21 -7.20
C GLY A 148 2.00 27.51 -5.95
N LYS A 149 1.98 26.63 -4.93
CA LYS A 149 1.39 26.89 -3.63
C LYS A 149 2.44 27.40 -2.64
N ASN A 150 2.05 28.33 -1.76
CA ASN A 150 2.89 28.76 -0.63
C ASN A 150 2.79 27.73 0.49
N ILE A 151 3.72 26.78 0.51
CA ILE A 151 3.71 25.66 1.45
C ILE A 151 4.47 26.04 2.71
N THR A 152 3.83 25.87 3.86
CA THR A 152 4.45 25.92 5.17
C THR A 152 4.65 24.49 5.68
N TYR A 153 5.88 24.10 5.98
CA TYR A 153 6.19 22.83 6.63
C TYR A 153 5.91 22.94 8.13
N VAL A 154 4.88 22.24 8.62
CA VAL A 154 4.43 22.29 10.01
C VAL A 154 5.21 21.29 10.86
N ASN A 155 5.35 20.05 10.37
CA ASN A 155 6.06 18.99 11.05
C ASN A 155 6.67 18.01 10.04
N GLN A 156 7.75 17.33 10.47
CA GLN A 156 8.35 16.25 9.70
C GLN A 156 8.96 15.22 10.64
N LYS A 157 8.76 13.93 10.36
CA LYS A 157 9.25 12.86 11.23
C LYS A 157 9.62 11.63 10.42
N VAL A 158 10.77 11.05 10.71
CA VAL A 158 11.10 9.68 10.36
C VAL A 158 10.36 8.77 11.33
N LEU A 159 9.47 7.93 10.80
CA LEU A 159 8.65 7.01 11.58
C LEU A 159 9.48 5.80 12.03
N PHE A 160 10.20 5.23 11.08
CA PHE A 160 11.14 4.12 11.32
C PHE A 160 12.32 4.21 10.37
N ASN A 161 13.45 3.62 10.81
CA ASN A 161 14.68 3.51 10.03
C ASN A 161 15.38 2.21 10.41
N GLU A 162 15.25 1.20 9.56
CA GLU A 162 15.74 -0.14 9.79
C GLU A 162 16.88 -0.46 8.82
N SER A 163 17.99 -0.95 9.35
CA SER A 163 19.14 -1.34 8.54
C SER A 163 19.49 -2.81 8.78
N GLN A 164 19.71 -3.52 7.69
CA GLN A 164 20.18 -4.89 7.70
C GLN A 164 21.45 -4.99 6.84
N ASN A 165 22.46 -5.63 7.36
CA ASN A 165 23.72 -5.84 6.67
C ASN A 165 23.97 -7.32 6.47
N SER A 166 24.30 -7.70 5.25
CA SER A 166 24.85 -9.02 4.92
C SER A 166 26.26 -8.86 4.35
N ASN A 167 26.96 -9.98 4.13
CA ASN A 167 28.29 -9.96 3.54
C ASN A 167 28.34 -9.38 2.10
N GLN A 168 27.17 -9.29 1.43
CA GLN A 168 27.09 -8.89 0.02
C GLN A 168 26.24 -7.64 -0.23
N ALA A 169 25.39 -7.26 0.73
CA ALA A 169 24.47 -6.14 0.55
C ALA A 169 24.18 -5.42 1.87
N ARG A 170 23.97 -4.12 1.77
CA ARG A 170 23.41 -3.29 2.85
C ARG A 170 22.00 -2.91 2.44
N GLN A 171 21.03 -3.20 3.29
CA GLN A 171 19.64 -2.80 3.10
C GLN A 171 19.28 -1.75 4.15
N ASN A 172 18.59 -0.70 3.71
CA ASN A 172 18.01 0.31 4.59
C ASN A 172 16.55 0.56 4.17
N THR A 173 15.66 0.53 5.15
CA THR A 173 14.23 0.80 4.97
C THR A 173 13.84 1.94 5.89
N GLN A 174 13.27 3.00 5.34
CA GLN A 174 12.84 4.19 6.06
C GLN A 174 11.36 4.47 5.78
N GLY A 175 10.61 4.88 6.81
CA GLY A 175 9.27 5.44 6.66
C GLY A 175 9.23 6.86 7.19
N GLY A 176 8.49 7.74 6.51
CA GLY A 176 8.41 9.15 6.86
C GLY A 176 7.01 9.73 6.78
N VAL A 177 6.80 10.81 7.53
CA VAL A 177 5.62 11.67 7.46
C VAL A 177 6.06 13.14 7.42
N ILE A 178 5.41 13.92 6.56
CA ILE A 178 5.57 15.39 6.49
C ILE A 178 4.19 16.02 6.49
N ASN A 179 3.98 16.96 7.42
CA ASN A 179 2.77 17.76 7.50
C ASN A 179 3.04 19.13 6.92
N VAL A 180 2.18 19.57 6.03
CA VAL A 180 2.24 20.90 5.42
C VAL A 180 0.91 21.62 5.55
N GLN A 181 0.96 22.95 5.47
CA GLN A 181 -0.21 23.82 5.43
C GLN A 181 -0.08 24.79 4.27
N TYR A 182 -1.18 25.08 3.60
CA TYR A 182 -1.26 26.06 2.51
C TYR A 182 -2.70 26.56 2.31
N GLU A 183 -2.87 27.64 1.56
CA GLU A 183 -4.18 28.15 1.17
C GLU A 183 -4.64 27.54 -0.16
N GLU A 184 -5.89 27.10 -0.20
CA GLU A 184 -6.58 26.62 -1.41
C GLU A 184 -8.04 27.11 -1.41
N ASN A 185 -8.44 27.82 -2.47
CA ASN A 185 -9.80 28.37 -2.61
C ASN A 185 -10.27 29.21 -1.41
N GLY A 186 -9.35 29.96 -0.77
CA GLY A 186 -9.66 30.79 0.40
C GLY A 186 -9.85 30.01 1.71
N GLN A 187 -9.48 28.74 1.74
CA GLN A 187 -9.49 27.91 2.93
C GLN A 187 -8.07 27.45 3.26
N THR A 188 -7.77 27.39 4.55
CA THR A 188 -6.51 26.80 5.02
C THR A 188 -6.64 25.28 4.99
N ILE A 189 -5.71 24.65 4.27
CA ILE A 189 -5.62 23.21 4.10
C ILE A 189 -4.46 22.69 4.92
N ASP A 190 -4.73 21.69 5.76
CA ASP A 190 -3.74 20.84 6.42
C ASP A 190 -3.57 19.57 5.59
N GLU A 191 -2.33 19.18 5.29
CA GLU A 191 -2.04 18.00 4.49
C GLU A 191 -0.89 17.20 5.07
N GLU A 192 -1.04 15.88 5.13
CA GLU A 192 -0.01 14.92 5.56
C GLU A 192 0.38 14.01 4.41
N PHE A 193 1.69 13.91 4.18
CA PHE A 193 2.31 13.02 3.21
C PHE A 193 2.99 11.87 3.92
N TYR A 194 2.82 10.68 3.37
CA TYR A 194 3.43 9.44 3.86
C TYR A 194 4.19 8.77 2.72
N ALA A 195 5.36 8.21 3.05
CA ALA A 195 6.15 7.44 2.09
C ALA A 195 7.06 6.44 2.81
N LYS A 196 7.45 5.40 2.08
CA LYS A 196 8.47 4.42 2.43
C LYS A 196 9.60 4.48 1.39
N LEU A 197 10.85 4.40 1.85
CA LEU A 197 12.05 4.35 1.02
C LEU A 197 12.84 3.09 1.37
N ASP A 198 12.99 2.20 0.40
CA ASP A 198 13.84 1.02 0.48
C ASP A 198 15.11 1.26 -0.36
N ILE A 199 16.28 1.04 0.23
CA ILE A 199 17.58 1.18 -0.43
C ILE A 199 18.36 -0.11 -0.23
N VAL A 200 18.85 -0.72 -1.30
CA VAL A 200 19.73 -1.88 -1.29
C VAL A 200 21.03 -1.51 -2.00
N GLU A 201 22.12 -1.47 -1.27
CA GLU A 201 23.45 -1.20 -1.78
C GLU A 201 24.24 -2.50 -1.86
N MET A 202 24.83 -2.76 -3.02
CA MET A 202 25.71 -3.92 -3.28
C MET A 202 27.05 -3.42 -3.79
N SER A 203 28.16 -4.00 -3.28
CA SER A 203 29.51 -3.72 -3.78
C SER A 203 30.09 -5.00 -4.37
N THR A 204 30.49 -4.93 -5.63
CA THR A 204 31.07 -6.06 -6.36
C THR A 204 32.50 -5.71 -6.78
N PRO A 205 33.51 -6.48 -6.35
CA PRO A 205 34.85 -6.34 -6.85
C PRO A 205 34.93 -6.59 -8.35
N SER A 206 35.64 -5.76 -9.09
CA SER A 206 35.94 -5.97 -10.50
C SER A 206 37.45 -5.83 -10.76
N MET A 207 37.93 -6.29 -11.90
CA MET A 207 39.35 -6.18 -12.28
C MET A 207 39.83 -4.73 -12.37
N MET A 208 38.94 -3.76 -12.52
CA MET A 208 39.23 -2.34 -12.68
C MET A 208 38.92 -1.52 -11.41
N GLY A 209 38.57 -2.17 -10.29
CA GLY A 209 38.15 -1.52 -9.04
C GLY A 209 36.73 -1.93 -8.61
N ASN A 210 36.29 -1.45 -7.46
CA ASN A 210 34.97 -1.80 -6.93
C ASN A 210 33.85 -1.08 -7.72
N MET A 211 32.79 -1.83 -8.04
CA MET A 211 31.54 -1.30 -8.55
C MET A 211 30.50 -1.31 -7.43
N THR A 212 29.90 -0.16 -7.15
CA THR A 212 28.77 -0.04 -6.22
C THR A 212 27.50 0.10 -7.03
N SER A 213 26.51 -0.76 -6.76
CA SER A 213 25.16 -0.68 -7.32
C SER A 213 24.17 -0.46 -6.21
N VAL A 214 23.27 0.50 -6.40
CA VAL A 214 22.20 0.83 -5.46
C VAL A 214 20.86 0.66 -6.19
N ILE A 215 20.03 -0.21 -5.65
CA ILE A 215 18.63 -0.35 -6.05
C ILE A 215 17.79 0.34 -4.98
N TRP A 216 16.91 1.24 -5.39
CA TRP A 216 16.06 1.93 -4.44
C TRP A 216 14.62 2.01 -4.95
N ALA A 217 13.69 2.07 -4.01
CA ALA A 217 12.27 2.21 -4.29
C ALA A 217 11.63 3.16 -3.29
N ALA A 218 10.84 4.12 -3.78
CA ALA A 218 9.90 4.89 -2.99
C ALA A 218 8.51 4.31 -3.23
N SER A 219 7.84 3.84 -2.19
CA SER A 219 6.59 3.10 -2.28
C SER A 219 5.62 3.48 -1.17
N GLY A 220 4.35 3.06 -1.32
CA GLY A 220 3.30 3.36 -0.36
C GLY A 220 3.12 4.86 -0.16
N MET A 221 3.32 5.64 -1.23
CA MET A 221 3.25 7.08 -1.18
C MET A 221 1.79 7.54 -1.28
N TYR A 222 1.31 8.19 -0.24
CA TYR A 222 -0.01 8.83 -0.26
C TYR A 222 -0.03 10.11 0.56
N ALA A 223 -1.01 10.95 0.30
CA ALA A 223 -1.31 12.15 1.08
C ALA A 223 -2.78 12.16 1.49
N CYS A 224 -3.06 12.70 2.66
CA CYS A 224 -4.40 13.08 3.07
C CYS A 224 -4.46 14.57 3.35
N LYS A 225 -5.39 15.27 2.72
CA LYS A 225 -5.62 16.70 2.88
C LYS A 225 -7.01 16.97 3.43
N ALA A 226 -7.12 17.97 4.29
CA ALA A 226 -8.41 18.39 4.82
C ALA A 226 -8.40 19.89 5.14
N VAL A 227 -9.58 20.50 5.16
CA VAL A 227 -9.73 21.81 5.79
C VAL A 227 -9.33 21.71 7.25
N THR A 228 -8.77 22.79 7.79
CA THR A 228 -8.27 22.81 9.17
C THR A 228 -9.32 22.29 10.15
N GLY A 229 -8.90 21.36 11.02
CA GLY A 229 -9.72 20.67 12.02
C GLY A 229 -10.30 19.32 11.60
N LYS A 230 -10.24 18.93 10.29
CA LYS A 230 -10.73 17.63 9.80
C LYS A 230 -9.60 16.64 9.43
N LEU A 231 -8.34 17.00 9.64
CA LEU A 231 -7.20 16.18 9.21
C LEU A 231 -7.16 14.82 9.91
N ASP A 232 -7.52 14.74 11.19
CA ASP A 232 -7.52 13.48 11.95
C ASP A 232 -8.53 12.46 11.41
N GLU A 233 -9.71 12.94 11.00
CA GLU A 233 -10.72 12.09 10.37
C GLU A 233 -10.23 11.60 8.99
N CYS A 234 -9.72 12.51 8.17
CA CYS A 234 -9.16 12.18 6.86
C CYS A 234 -8.02 11.16 6.97
N ARG A 235 -7.14 11.32 7.97
CA ARG A 235 -6.00 10.41 8.22
C ARG A 235 -6.47 8.97 8.46
N LYS A 236 -7.48 8.77 9.29
CA LYS A 236 -8.02 7.44 9.59
C LYS A 236 -8.54 6.74 8.33
N ILE A 237 -9.27 7.47 7.49
CA ILE A 237 -9.79 6.95 6.22
C ILE A 237 -8.62 6.67 5.27
N ALA A 238 -7.67 7.60 5.12
CA ALA A 238 -6.51 7.43 4.23
C ALA A 238 -5.65 6.20 4.60
N GLN A 239 -5.44 5.96 5.89
CA GLN A 239 -4.72 4.77 6.37
C GLN A 239 -5.50 3.48 6.05
N THR A 240 -6.82 3.48 6.23
CA THR A 240 -7.65 2.34 5.85
C THR A 240 -7.61 2.09 4.34
N VAL A 241 -7.72 3.13 3.52
CA VAL A 241 -7.56 3.01 2.04
C VAL A 241 -6.20 2.39 1.70
N ALA A 242 -5.12 2.92 2.26
CA ALA A 242 -3.75 2.47 1.97
C ALA A 242 -3.51 1.03 2.46
N SER A 243 -3.96 0.68 3.67
CA SER A 243 -3.72 -0.62 4.28
C SER A 243 -4.64 -1.74 3.75
N SER A 244 -5.82 -1.39 3.24
CA SER A 244 -6.77 -2.37 2.67
C SER A 244 -6.49 -2.72 1.21
N GLY A 245 -5.53 -2.07 0.57
CA GLY A 245 -5.15 -2.33 -0.81
C GLY A 245 -4.68 -3.77 -1.02
N ARG A 246 -5.33 -4.52 -1.93
CA ARG A 246 -4.98 -5.91 -2.26
C ARG A 246 -4.94 -6.08 -3.76
N ILE A 247 -3.79 -6.54 -4.26
CA ILE A 247 -3.66 -6.98 -5.66
C ILE A 247 -4.41 -8.30 -5.84
N THR A 248 -5.15 -8.46 -6.93
CA THR A 248 -5.84 -9.72 -7.18
C THR A 248 -4.90 -10.78 -7.75
N LYS A 249 -5.10 -12.04 -7.38
CA LYS A 249 -4.27 -13.14 -7.88
C LYS A 249 -4.25 -13.25 -9.40
N PRO A 250 -5.39 -13.15 -10.12
CA PRO A 250 -5.38 -13.17 -11.60
C PRO A 250 -4.53 -12.07 -12.21
N PHE A 251 -4.60 -10.85 -11.67
CA PHE A 251 -3.78 -9.74 -12.18
C PHE A 251 -2.31 -9.90 -11.81
N TYR A 252 -1.99 -10.35 -10.58
CA TYR A 252 -0.61 -10.61 -10.17
C TYR A 252 0.07 -11.65 -11.08
N ASN A 253 -0.64 -12.74 -11.41
CA ASN A 253 -0.14 -13.75 -12.32
C ASN A 253 0.19 -13.15 -13.69
N ARG A 254 -0.68 -12.26 -14.18
CA ARG A 254 -0.48 -11.58 -15.46
C ARG A 254 0.69 -10.60 -15.40
N LEU A 255 0.81 -9.84 -14.33
CA LEU A 255 1.92 -8.92 -14.10
C LEU A 255 3.27 -9.65 -14.07
N ALA A 256 3.35 -10.80 -13.36
CA ALA A 256 4.56 -11.61 -13.29
C ALA A 256 4.99 -12.12 -14.67
N GLN A 257 4.04 -12.52 -15.52
CA GLN A 257 4.31 -12.92 -16.91
C GLN A 257 4.88 -11.76 -17.73
N VAL A 258 4.32 -10.56 -17.59
CA VAL A 258 4.83 -9.36 -18.30
C VAL A 258 6.23 -9.02 -17.84
N ILE A 259 6.50 -9.03 -16.52
CA ILE A 259 7.84 -8.78 -15.97
C ILE A 259 8.86 -9.78 -16.55
N GLN A 260 8.48 -11.07 -16.64
CA GLN A 260 9.34 -12.08 -17.24
C GLN A 260 9.68 -11.76 -18.71
N LEU A 261 8.65 -11.43 -19.50
CA LEU A 261 8.85 -11.09 -20.92
C LEU A 261 9.74 -9.86 -21.10
N LEU A 262 9.55 -8.84 -20.25
CA LEU A 262 10.39 -7.64 -20.27
C LEU A 262 11.83 -7.95 -19.87
N SER A 263 12.04 -8.85 -18.90
CA SER A 263 13.37 -9.27 -18.44
C SER A 263 14.12 -10.10 -19.51
N ASP A 264 13.41 -10.88 -20.31
CA ASP A 264 14.00 -11.71 -21.39
C ASP A 264 14.33 -10.90 -22.66
N GLN A 265 14.22 -9.56 -22.61
CA GLN A 265 14.49 -8.64 -23.73
C GLN A 265 13.58 -8.83 -24.96
N VAL A 266 12.44 -9.49 -24.80
CA VAL A 266 11.41 -9.61 -25.85
C VAL A 266 10.63 -8.31 -26.04
N TYR A 267 11.02 -7.25 -25.36
CA TYR A 267 10.40 -5.94 -25.31
C TYR A 267 10.06 -5.36 -26.68
N ALA A 268 10.99 -5.44 -27.64
CA ALA A 268 10.77 -4.94 -28.99
C ALA A 268 9.59 -5.62 -29.71
N GLN A 269 9.36 -6.91 -29.44
CA GLN A 269 8.27 -7.68 -30.02
C GLN A 269 6.92 -7.34 -29.39
N ILE A 270 6.89 -7.07 -28.09
CA ILE A 270 5.66 -6.66 -27.37
C ILE A 270 5.17 -5.31 -27.87
N TYR A 271 6.08 -4.36 -28.00
CA TYR A 271 5.77 -2.99 -28.44
C TYR A 271 5.32 -2.94 -29.92
N GLN A 272 5.95 -3.75 -30.79
CA GLN A 272 5.59 -3.82 -32.20
C GLN A 272 4.29 -4.58 -32.47
N ALA A 273 3.92 -5.53 -31.61
CA ALA A 273 2.81 -6.42 -31.88
C ALA A 273 1.45 -5.85 -31.41
N GLY A 274 1.39 -4.87 -30.49
CA GLY A 274 0.13 -4.40 -29.88
C GLY A 274 -0.72 -5.52 -29.27
N GLN A 275 -0.11 -6.70 -29.01
CA GLN A 275 -0.80 -7.95 -28.70
C GLN A 275 -0.30 -8.58 -27.41
N LEU A 276 -0.26 -7.79 -26.32
CA LEU A 276 0.08 -8.29 -24.99
C LEU A 276 -0.74 -9.56 -24.63
N SER A 277 -2.01 -9.59 -24.95
CA SER A 277 -2.91 -10.72 -24.67
C SER A 277 -2.54 -12.02 -25.40
N LYS A 278 -1.96 -11.94 -26.61
CA LYS A 278 -1.58 -13.12 -27.41
C LYS A 278 -0.29 -13.79 -26.93
N ILE A 279 0.66 -12.99 -26.47
CA ILE A 279 1.97 -13.46 -25.97
C ILE A 279 1.81 -14.16 -24.62
N ILE A 280 0.85 -13.71 -23.82
CA ILE A 280 0.60 -14.18 -22.47
C ILE A 280 -0.18 -15.51 -22.42
N SER A 281 -0.82 -15.95 -23.50
CA SER A 281 -1.56 -17.22 -23.55
C SER A 281 -0.68 -18.48 -23.62
N GLN A 282 0.64 -18.35 -23.73
CA GLN A 282 1.58 -19.48 -23.91
C GLN A 282 2.39 -19.82 -22.64
N THR A 283 1.78 -19.75 -21.47
CA THR A 283 2.49 -19.94 -20.20
C THR A 283 2.58 -21.41 -19.77
N ASN A 284 3.75 -21.81 -19.28
CA ASN A 284 4.07 -23.16 -18.82
C ASN A 284 3.63 -23.36 -17.34
N ASP A 285 3.09 -24.55 -16.97
CA ASP A 285 2.57 -24.89 -15.64
C ASP A 285 3.56 -24.70 -14.49
N GLN A 286 4.86 -24.94 -14.73
CA GLN A 286 5.93 -24.68 -13.74
C GLN A 286 6.04 -23.20 -13.32
N MET A 287 5.78 -22.29 -14.26
CA MET A 287 5.79 -20.86 -13.98
C MET A 287 4.63 -20.47 -13.06
N ILE A 288 3.47 -21.10 -13.21
CA ILE A 288 2.28 -20.83 -12.40
C ILE A 288 2.53 -21.17 -10.92
N ALA A 289 3.15 -22.32 -10.63
CA ALA A 289 3.43 -22.71 -9.23
C ALA A 289 4.39 -21.73 -8.52
N ASN A 290 5.44 -21.26 -9.22
CA ASN A 290 6.37 -20.27 -8.69
C ASN A 290 5.71 -18.91 -8.47
N ILE A 291 4.78 -18.52 -9.36
CA ILE A 291 4.02 -17.28 -9.26
C ILE A 291 3.07 -17.32 -8.05
N ASP A 292 2.44 -18.46 -7.77
CA ASP A 292 1.54 -18.63 -6.63
C ASP A 292 2.27 -18.46 -5.29
N ALA A 293 3.47 -19.03 -5.14
CA ALA A 293 4.31 -18.83 -3.97
C ALA A 293 4.73 -17.36 -3.83
N SER A 294 5.10 -16.71 -4.93
CA SER A 294 5.47 -15.29 -4.97
C SER A 294 4.29 -14.38 -4.65
N TYR A 295 3.08 -14.73 -5.07
CA TYR A 295 1.87 -13.99 -4.72
C TYR A 295 1.64 -13.97 -3.20
N SER A 296 1.68 -15.13 -2.55
CA SER A 296 1.50 -15.24 -1.10
C SER A 296 2.56 -14.45 -0.34
N GLN A 297 3.82 -14.50 -0.79
CA GLN A 297 4.91 -13.72 -0.22
C GLN A 297 4.71 -12.21 -0.43
N SER A 298 4.17 -11.81 -1.58
CA SER A 298 3.84 -10.40 -1.89
C SER A 298 2.79 -9.86 -0.93
N GLN A 299 1.71 -10.61 -0.70
CA GLN A 299 0.67 -10.22 0.24
C GLN A 299 1.23 -10.10 1.67
N ALA A 300 1.98 -11.09 2.15
CA ALA A 300 2.60 -11.05 3.47
C ALA A 300 3.57 -9.85 3.64
N THR A 301 4.25 -9.45 2.57
CA THR A 301 5.15 -8.28 2.59
C THR A 301 4.35 -6.97 2.64
N ALA A 302 3.25 -6.87 1.89
CA ALA A 302 2.35 -5.73 1.95
C ALA A 302 1.74 -5.57 3.34
N ASP A 303 1.27 -6.67 3.95
CA ASP A 303 0.72 -6.67 5.30
C ASP A 303 1.75 -6.23 6.34
N ARG A 304 2.99 -6.73 6.25
CA ARG A 304 4.07 -6.29 7.14
C ARG A 304 4.37 -4.80 6.99
N SER A 305 4.44 -4.29 5.78
CA SER A 305 4.66 -2.86 5.51
C SER A 305 3.53 -2.00 6.07
N ASN A 306 2.27 -2.42 5.88
CA ASN A 306 1.10 -1.74 6.42
C ASN A 306 1.11 -1.74 7.95
N ASN A 307 1.50 -2.87 8.58
CA ASN A 307 1.62 -2.99 10.02
C ASN A 307 2.72 -2.09 10.59
N GLN A 308 3.88 -1.97 9.90
CA GLN A 308 4.92 -1.02 10.29
C GLN A 308 4.41 0.43 10.31
N PHE A 309 3.65 0.86 9.29
CA PHE A 309 3.06 2.19 9.30
C PHE A 309 2.03 2.34 10.42
N SER A 310 1.14 1.38 10.62
CA SER A 310 0.07 1.49 11.63
C SER A 310 0.59 1.51 13.07
N ASP A 311 1.74 0.87 13.35
CA ASP A 311 2.38 0.89 14.67
C ASP A 311 2.87 2.30 15.07
N TYR A 312 3.21 3.13 14.09
CA TYR A 312 3.69 4.51 14.29
C TYR A 312 2.61 5.58 14.11
N ILE A 313 1.56 5.25 13.35
CA ILE A 313 0.48 6.17 13.01
C ILE A 313 -0.81 5.65 13.67
N ARG A 314 -1.22 6.27 14.77
CA ARG A 314 -2.42 5.88 15.51
C ARG A 314 -3.70 6.35 14.79
N GLY A 315 -4.11 5.66 13.75
CA GLY A 315 -5.31 6.03 12.98
C GLY A 315 -6.22 4.86 12.66
N VAL A 316 -5.73 3.63 12.84
CA VAL A 316 -6.48 2.40 12.58
C VAL A 316 -6.36 1.42 13.74
N ASP A 317 -7.39 0.60 13.90
CA ASP A 317 -7.41 -0.57 14.77
C ASP A 317 -7.39 -1.83 13.90
N ARG A 318 -6.86 -2.92 14.46
CA ARG A 318 -6.80 -4.22 13.79
C ARG A 318 -7.99 -5.07 14.18
N TYR A 319 -8.61 -5.67 13.20
CA TYR A 319 -9.76 -6.56 13.36
C TYR A 319 -9.52 -7.88 12.66
N SER A 320 -10.13 -8.96 13.17
CA SER A 320 -10.11 -10.28 12.55
C SER A 320 -11.52 -10.70 12.14
N ASP A 321 -11.66 -11.28 10.94
CA ASP A 321 -12.89 -11.93 10.48
C ASP A 321 -12.89 -13.45 10.69
N GLY A 322 -11.84 -13.97 11.36
CA GLY A 322 -11.59 -15.39 11.59
C GLY A 322 -10.68 -16.04 10.55
N GLY A 323 -10.15 -15.29 9.58
CA GLY A 323 -9.25 -15.81 8.55
C GLY A 323 -8.20 -14.81 8.07
N SER A 324 -8.52 -13.53 8.09
CA SER A 324 -7.62 -12.44 7.68
C SER A 324 -7.67 -11.28 8.67
N GLU A 325 -6.58 -10.52 8.74
CA GLU A 325 -6.50 -9.28 9.50
C GLU A 325 -6.82 -8.11 8.58
N ILE A 326 -7.64 -7.18 9.08
CA ILE A 326 -8.00 -5.93 8.39
C ILE A 326 -7.76 -4.74 9.31
N GLN A 327 -7.29 -3.63 8.75
CA GLN A 327 -7.12 -2.36 9.46
C GLN A 327 -8.28 -1.42 9.10
N LEU A 328 -9.03 -0.99 10.10
CA LEU A 328 -10.18 -0.11 9.96
C LEU A 328 -9.99 1.16 10.81
N PRO A 329 -10.69 2.27 10.53
CA PRO A 329 -10.58 3.51 11.29
C PRO A 329 -10.70 3.29 12.79
N SER A 330 -9.77 3.85 13.57
CA SER A 330 -9.76 3.73 15.03
C SER A 330 -10.81 4.62 15.71
N GLY A 331 -11.13 4.28 16.97
CA GLY A 331 -12.04 5.07 17.81
C GLY A 331 -13.49 4.64 17.73
N TYR A 332 -13.77 3.47 17.18
CA TYR A 332 -15.08 2.85 17.14
C TYR A 332 -15.11 1.62 18.06
N ALA A 333 -16.19 1.47 18.82
CA ALA A 333 -16.37 0.35 19.75
C ALA A 333 -16.73 -0.95 19.02
N ASN A 334 -17.44 -0.86 17.89
CA ASN A 334 -17.94 -2.00 17.14
C ASN A 334 -17.58 -1.87 15.67
N ALA A 335 -17.21 -2.99 15.05
CA ALA A 335 -17.00 -3.13 13.62
C ALA A 335 -17.72 -4.37 13.11
N TRP A 336 -18.32 -4.26 11.93
CA TRP A 336 -19.12 -5.30 11.29
C TRP A 336 -18.70 -5.48 9.84
N ILE A 337 -18.79 -6.70 9.32
CA ILE A 337 -18.61 -7.03 7.91
C ILE A 337 -19.86 -7.77 7.39
N ASN A 338 -20.24 -7.54 6.14
CA ASN A 338 -21.28 -8.33 5.48
C ASN A 338 -20.70 -9.24 4.40
N ASP A 339 -21.59 -10.07 3.82
CA ASP A 339 -21.29 -11.02 2.73
C ASP A 339 -20.84 -10.35 1.41
N LYS A 340 -20.99 -9.04 1.27
CA LYS A 340 -20.54 -8.24 0.11
C LYS A 340 -19.17 -7.58 0.34
N GLY A 341 -18.54 -7.78 1.51
CA GLY A 341 -17.30 -7.11 1.88
C GLY A 341 -17.48 -5.62 2.20
N GLU A 342 -18.68 -5.21 2.63
CA GLU A 342 -18.92 -3.88 3.20
C GLU A 342 -18.66 -3.91 4.71
N TYR A 343 -18.14 -2.82 5.24
CA TYR A 343 -17.84 -2.66 6.66
C TYR A 343 -18.65 -1.51 7.24
N ILE A 344 -19.09 -1.68 8.48
CA ILE A 344 -19.74 -0.63 9.28
C ILE A 344 -19.07 -0.57 10.64
N LEU A 345 -18.72 0.66 11.07
CA LEU A 345 -18.16 0.95 12.37
C LEU A 345 -19.05 1.96 13.09
N THR A 346 -19.25 1.75 14.40
CA THR A 346 -20.05 2.64 15.25
C THR A 346 -19.66 2.52 16.72
N ASN A 347 -19.95 3.56 17.52
CA ASN A 347 -19.83 3.54 18.98
C ASN A 347 -21.13 3.15 19.67
N THR A 348 -22.23 3.02 18.92
CA THR A 348 -23.54 2.67 19.51
C THR A 348 -23.53 1.22 19.99
N MET A 349 -23.67 1.05 21.29
CA MET A 349 -23.72 -0.29 21.89
C MET A 349 -25.07 -0.98 21.61
N GLY A 350 -25.03 -2.30 21.36
CA GLY A 350 -26.23 -3.10 21.16
C GLY A 350 -26.94 -2.90 19.82
N TRP A 351 -26.47 -1.98 18.96
CA TRP A 351 -27.00 -1.81 17.62
C TRP A 351 -26.44 -2.88 16.67
N ASN A 352 -27.29 -3.36 15.76
CA ASN A 352 -26.94 -4.35 14.74
C ASN A 352 -27.25 -3.80 13.36
N PRO A 353 -26.29 -3.75 12.42
CA PRO A 353 -26.52 -3.26 11.07
C PRO A 353 -27.64 -3.97 10.30
N GLY A 354 -27.91 -5.24 10.62
CA GLY A 354 -28.99 -6.02 9.99
C GLY A 354 -30.39 -5.44 10.19
N THR A 355 -30.59 -4.48 11.11
CA THR A 355 -31.87 -3.78 11.28
C THR A 355 -32.09 -2.71 10.21
N ASP A 356 -31.04 -2.01 9.80
CA ASP A 356 -31.11 -0.82 8.94
C ASP A 356 -30.49 -1.03 7.57
N PHE A 357 -29.62 -2.03 7.41
CA PHE A 357 -28.89 -2.32 6.19
C PHE A 357 -29.11 -3.77 5.75
N ASN A 358 -29.37 -3.97 4.46
CA ASN A 358 -29.51 -5.29 3.88
C ASN A 358 -28.17 -6.05 3.86
N GLY A 359 -28.17 -7.32 4.27
CA GLY A 359 -27.01 -8.23 4.22
C GLY A 359 -26.90 -9.07 5.48
N ASN A 360 -26.07 -10.11 5.41
CA ASN A 360 -25.72 -10.91 6.57
C ASN A 360 -24.52 -10.28 7.26
N TRP A 361 -24.74 -9.61 8.39
CA TRP A 361 -23.71 -8.89 9.12
C TRP A 361 -23.11 -9.75 10.23
N LYS A 362 -21.79 -9.80 10.27
CA LYS A 362 -20.99 -10.47 11.30
C LYS A 362 -20.15 -9.40 12.02
N GLN A 363 -20.19 -9.43 13.34
CA GLN A 363 -19.32 -8.58 14.16
C GLN A 363 -17.87 -9.06 14.07
N LEU A 364 -16.94 -8.14 13.95
CA LEU A 364 -15.50 -8.40 13.92
C LEU A 364 -14.92 -8.34 15.33
N GLU A 365 -13.93 -9.18 15.58
CA GLU A 365 -13.15 -9.15 16.81
C GLU A 365 -11.97 -8.19 16.66
N ARG A 366 -11.76 -7.34 17.67
CA ARG A 366 -10.62 -6.43 17.71
C ARG A 366 -9.42 -7.16 18.32
N ASN A 367 -8.28 -7.14 17.62
CA ASN A 367 -7.02 -7.76 18.04
C ASN A 367 -6.22 -6.87 19.00
#